data_8780bda1960192892ef6fdb8f1e5e7ae
#
_entry.id   8780bda1960192892ef6fdb8f1e5e7ae
#
_cell.length_a   1.000
_cell.length_b   1.000
_cell.length_c   1.000
_cell.angle_alpha   90.00
_cell.angle_beta   90.00
_cell.angle_gamma   90.00
#
_symmetry.space_group_name_H-M   'P 1'
#
loop_
_entity.id
_entity.type
_entity.pdbx_description
1 polymer ?
#
loop_
_entity_poly.entity_id
_entity_poly.type
_entity_poly.pdbx_seq_one_letter_code
_entity_poly.pdbx_strand_id
1 'polypeptide(L)'
;MKAPDVRCDVLVIGGGAAGIAAAIAAGRAGARTVLLERYGFLGGLASAAWVGTICGLYLRDTAGAEAVPVSGGFAQEFAARLQKMSGAKPMRVESGLWVLPYQPVNFAQVADAMAGEEKNVTVVLHATVAEAQAQNGRLQRVRALAWNEPLAISPAAVVDCTGEATAAALAGAPAEDGGTDQATALVFVLENVDPALAQRGLLEVRRELRRAVENKILPPICERLSLIPGSAVQGRMAFKLSLFPATPGRPLWEQVTNWERESRALLEPLRKFLAENVPACREARLHSVAPQLGVRSGRRVLGRARLADADVLGVKKSPQGIARGAWPMERWTSSPRPEMTYFAERDYYDIPLDCLRAKELDNVFVAGRCLSAETGAMTSARVIGTALATGWAAGTAAAFQAAGKAMEAAIKETRKDLGRTECKL
;
A
#
# COMPACT_ATOMS: atom_id res chain seq x y z
N MET A 1 -33.46 6.55 13.31
CA MET A 1 -33.74 6.77 11.86
C MET A 1 -33.36 5.50 11.10
N LYS A 2 -34.13 5.12 10.09
CA LYS A 2 -33.78 3.97 9.22
C LYS A 2 -32.62 4.41 8.32
N ALA A 3 -31.50 3.64 8.31
CA ALA A 3 -30.36 3.96 7.47
C ALA A 3 -30.78 4.03 5.99
N PRO A 4 -30.34 5.06 5.22
CA PRO A 4 -30.56 5.08 3.78
C PRO A 4 -29.94 3.83 3.15
N ASP A 5 -30.63 3.20 2.21
CA ASP A 5 -30.17 2.01 1.50
C ASP A 5 -29.71 2.42 0.08
N VAL A 6 -28.38 2.46 -0.12
CA VAL A 6 -27.75 2.84 -1.38
C VAL A 6 -27.52 1.58 -2.21
N ARG A 7 -28.02 1.55 -3.45
CA ARG A 7 -27.72 0.47 -4.40
C ARG A 7 -26.63 0.91 -5.37
N CYS A 8 -25.61 0.07 -5.54
CA CYS A 8 -24.54 0.29 -6.51
C CYS A 8 -24.19 -1.02 -7.23
N ASP A 9 -23.53 -0.89 -8.36
CA ASP A 9 -23.05 -2.03 -9.12
C ASP A 9 -21.78 -2.57 -8.49
N VAL A 10 -20.87 -1.67 -8.09
CA VAL A 10 -19.62 -2.03 -7.41
C VAL A 10 -19.46 -1.21 -6.12
N LEU A 11 -19.18 -1.90 -5.02
CA LEU A 11 -18.76 -1.28 -3.77
C LEU A 11 -17.26 -1.54 -3.56
N VAL A 12 -16.48 -0.47 -3.47
CA VAL A 12 -15.06 -0.54 -3.10
C VAL A 12 -14.91 -0.08 -1.66
N ILE A 13 -14.21 -0.85 -0.84
CA ILE A 13 -14.03 -0.57 0.59
C ILE A 13 -12.54 -0.37 0.89
N GLY A 14 -12.20 0.84 1.33
CA GLY A 14 -10.85 1.31 1.56
C GLY A 14 -10.28 2.10 0.37
N GLY A 15 -10.07 3.40 0.55
CA GLY A 15 -9.54 4.36 -0.45
C GLY A 15 -8.02 4.44 -0.48
N GLY A 16 -7.30 3.34 -0.19
CA GLY A 16 -5.86 3.23 -0.39
C GLY A 16 -5.50 3.08 -1.88
N ALA A 17 -4.22 2.92 -2.21
CA ALA A 17 -3.75 2.79 -3.60
C ALA A 17 -4.55 1.76 -4.43
N ALA A 18 -4.83 0.58 -3.85
CA ALA A 18 -5.63 -0.43 -4.52
C ALA A 18 -7.10 0.00 -4.70
N GLY A 19 -7.70 0.62 -3.67
CA GLY A 19 -9.11 1.01 -3.74
C GLY A 19 -9.37 2.17 -4.68
N ILE A 20 -8.48 3.15 -4.75
CA ILE A 20 -8.54 4.23 -5.74
C ILE A 20 -8.53 3.64 -7.16
N ALA A 21 -7.57 2.75 -7.43
CA ALA A 21 -7.47 2.07 -8.72
C ALA A 21 -8.72 1.24 -9.03
N ALA A 22 -9.26 0.51 -8.04
CA ALA A 22 -10.44 -0.32 -8.20
C ALA A 22 -11.70 0.52 -8.49
N ALA A 23 -11.89 1.62 -7.76
CA ALA A 23 -13.06 2.49 -7.95
C ALA A 23 -13.03 3.16 -9.33
N ILE A 24 -11.88 3.69 -9.74
CA ILE A 24 -11.71 4.32 -11.05
C ILE A 24 -11.90 3.29 -12.17
N ALA A 25 -11.32 2.08 -12.03
CA ALA A 25 -11.49 1.02 -13.01
C ALA A 25 -12.97 0.62 -13.20
N ALA A 26 -13.68 0.43 -12.09
CA ALA A 26 -15.10 0.10 -12.14
C ALA A 26 -15.93 1.26 -12.74
N GLY A 27 -15.66 2.50 -12.37
CA GLY A 27 -16.32 3.68 -12.94
C GLY A 27 -16.09 3.83 -14.45
N ARG A 28 -14.85 3.64 -14.92
CA ARG A 28 -14.49 3.66 -16.33
C ARG A 28 -15.12 2.51 -17.12
N ALA A 29 -15.36 1.38 -16.49
CA ALA A 29 -16.11 0.26 -17.06
C ALA A 29 -17.63 0.49 -17.12
N GLY A 30 -18.13 1.65 -16.63
CA GLY A 30 -19.53 2.06 -16.65
C GLY A 30 -20.34 1.65 -15.42
N ALA A 31 -19.72 1.06 -14.40
CA ALA A 31 -20.40 0.64 -13.19
C ALA A 31 -20.65 1.83 -12.23
N ARG A 32 -21.86 1.92 -11.68
CA ARG A 32 -22.15 2.84 -10.57
C ARG A 32 -21.39 2.37 -9.34
N THR A 33 -20.35 3.09 -8.98
CA THR A 33 -19.37 2.68 -7.98
C THR A 33 -19.45 3.57 -6.75
N VAL A 34 -19.47 2.96 -5.57
CA VAL A 34 -19.30 3.65 -4.28
C VAL A 34 -17.96 3.25 -3.71
N LEU A 35 -17.13 4.24 -3.34
CA LEU A 35 -15.86 4.07 -2.65
C LEU A 35 -15.99 4.54 -1.21
N LEU A 36 -15.86 3.65 -0.24
CA LEU A 36 -15.82 3.99 1.19
C LEU A 36 -14.38 4.12 1.68
N GLU A 37 -14.08 5.23 2.34
CA GLU A 37 -12.78 5.44 3.01
C GLU A 37 -12.98 5.95 4.45
N ARG A 38 -12.24 5.36 5.40
CA ARG A 38 -12.35 5.70 6.83
C ARG A 38 -11.72 7.05 7.20
N TYR A 39 -10.76 7.52 6.41
CA TYR A 39 -10.14 8.84 6.60
C TYR A 39 -10.92 9.94 5.87
N GLY A 40 -10.57 11.19 6.18
CA GLY A 40 -11.04 12.38 5.45
C GLY A 40 -10.25 12.65 4.16
N PHE A 41 -9.49 11.69 3.65
CA PHE A 41 -8.67 11.80 2.44
C PHE A 41 -8.40 10.41 1.85
N LEU A 42 -8.11 10.37 0.55
CA LEU A 42 -7.69 9.16 -0.15
C LEU A 42 -6.18 8.90 -0.02
N GLY A 43 -5.75 7.69 -0.37
CA GLY A 43 -4.35 7.27 -0.39
C GLY A 43 -3.98 6.20 0.64
N GLY A 44 -4.81 5.97 1.67
CA GLY A 44 -4.53 4.98 2.71
C GLY A 44 -3.16 5.18 3.35
N LEU A 45 -2.31 4.15 3.42
CA LEU A 45 -0.97 4.26 4.02
C LEU A 45 -0.03 5.21 3.26
N ALA A 46 -0.24 5.44 1.96
CA ALA A 46 0.56 6.41 1.22
C ALA A 46 0.39 7.82 1.79
N SER A 47 -0.85 8.21 2.16
CA SER A 47 -1.18 9.52 2.70
C SER A 47 -1.17 9.54 4.24
N ALA A 48 -1.68 8.51 4.92
CA ALA A 48 -1.82 8.50 6.38
C ALA A 48 -0.53 8.08 7.11
N ALA A 49 0.26 7.16 6.56
CA ALA A 49 1.51 6.70 7.18
C ALA A 49 2.77 7.26 6.51
N TRP A 50 2.61 8.16 5.56
CA TRP A 50 3.68 8.88 4.85
C TRP A 50 4.76 7.96 4.27
N VAL A 51 4.37 6.90 3.57
CA VAL A 51 5.32 5.93 2.99
C VAL A 51 6.38 6.63 2.12
N GLY A 52 6.00 7.67 1.39
CA GLY A 52 6.92 8.62 0.73
C GLY A 52 7.54 8.13 -0.56
N THR A 53 7.42 6.85 -0.92
CA THR A 53 7.91 6.29 -2.18
C THR A 53 6.95 5.27 -2.76
N ILE A 54 6.73 5.31 -4.09
CA ILE A 54 6.05 4.23 -4.78
C ILE A 54 7.09 3.20 -5.23
N CYS A 55 7.09 2.05 -4.57
CA CYS A 55 7.84 0.86 -4.92
C CYS A 55 7.04 -0.01 -5.88
N GLY A 56 7.72 -0.82 -6.72
CA GLY A 56 7.07 -1.79 -7.61
C GLY A 56 6.44 -1.20 -8.88
N LEU A 57 6.73 0.06 -9.22
CA LEU A 57 6.38 0.66 -10.51
C LEU A 57 7.35 0.29 -11.62
N TYR A 58 8.60 0.03 -11.27
CA TYR A 58 9.71 -0.12 -12.21
C TYR A 58 10.41 -1.46 -12.00
N LEU A 59 10.97 -1.98 -13.08
CA LEU A 59 11.83 -3.16 -13.06
C LEU A 59 13.13 -2.85 -12.33
N ARG A 60 13.66 -3.84 -11.63
CA ARG A 60 14.99 -3.77 -11.03
C ARG A 60 16.05 -3.81 -12.14
N ASP A 61 17.00 -2.88 -12.11
CA ASP A 61 18.09 -2.82 -13.07
C ASP A 61 19.32 -2.18 -12.40
N THR A 62 20.40 -2.96 -12.24
CA THR A 62 21.64 -2.49 -11.60
C THR A 62 22.52 -1.68 -12.56
N ALA A 63 22.39 -1.89 -13.87
CA ALA A 63 23.21 -1.26 -14.90
C ALA A 63 22.48 -0.13 -15.65
N GLY A 64 21.14 -0.15 -15.66
CA GLY A 64 20.33 0.80 -16.44
C GLY A 64 20.42 2.24 -15.95
N ALA A 65 20.38 3.16 -16.89
CA ALA A 65 20.38 4.61 -16.63
C ALA A 65 18.96 5.17 -16.40
N GLU A 66 17.93 4.43 -16.79
CA GLU A 66 16.52 4.88 -16.77
C GLU A 66 15.61 3.85 -16.09
N ALA A 67 14.54 4.36 -15.47
CA ALA A 67 13.52 3.53 -14.85
C ALA A 67 12.60 2.92 -15.92
N VAL A 68 12.58 1.60 -16.03
CA VAL A 68 11.73 0.86 -16.97
C VAL A 68 10.45 0.43 -16.26
N PRO A 69 9.25 0.84 -16.73
CA PRO A 69 7.98 0.44 -16.12
C PRO A 69 7.76 -1.08 -16.14
N VAL A 70 7.19 -1.61 -15.06
CA VAL A 70 6.77 -3.03 -14.96
C VAL A 70 5.61 -3.33 -15.91
N SER A 71 4.68 -2.38 -16.04
CA SER A 71 3.50 -2.46 -16.90
C SER A 71 3.01 -1.06 -17.22
N GLY A 72 2.19 -0.94 -18.26
CA GLY A 72 1.42 0.27 -18.56
C GLY A 72 0.18 0.43 -17.69
N GLY A 73 -0.82 1.12 -18.26
CA GLY A 73 -2.14 1.28 -17.66
C GLY A 73 -2.18 2.25 -16.48
N PHE A 74 -3.13 2.01 -15.58
CA PHE A 74 -3.48 2.95 -14.50
C PHE A 74 -2.32 3.30 -13.56
N ALA A 75 -1.46 2.33 -13.23
CA ALA A 75 -0.34 2.60 -12.32
C ALA A 75 0.63 3.65 -12.90
N GLN A 76 0.86 3.62 -14.21
CA GLN A 76 1.68 4.63 -14.90
C GLN A 76 0.94 5.96 -15.07
N GLU A 77 -0.36 5.93 -15.36
CA GLU A 77 -1.18 7.15 -15.41
C GLU A 77 -1.14 7.88 -14.06
N PHE A 78 -1.34 7.17 -12.95
CA PHE A 78 -1.26 7.73 -11.61
C PHE A 78 0.13 8.30 -11.32
N ALA A 79 1.18 7.53 -11.64
CA ALA A 79 2.57 7.95 -11.46
C ALA A 79 2.90 9.21 -12.27
N ALA A 80 2.45 9.30 -13.53
CA ALA A 80 2.67 10.45 -14.39
C ALA A 80 1.99 11.72 -13.85
N ARG A 81 0.74 11.60 -13.36
CA ARG A 81 0.05 12.73 -12.71
C ARG A 81 0.76 13.19 -11.44
N LEU A 82 1.24 12.23 -10.64
CA LEU A 82 1.99 12.52 -9.43
C LEU A 82 3.33 13.22 -9.74
N GLN A 83 4.05 12.79 -10.76
CA GLN A 83 5.28 13.44 -11.24
C GLN A 83 5.00 14.86 -11.73
N LYS A 84 3.93 15.05 -12.53
CA LYS A 84 3.54 16.36 -13.02
C LYS A 84 3.21 17.35 -11.87
N MET A 85 2.53 16.86 -10.85
CA MET A 85 2.14 17.69 -9.68
C MET A 85 3.33 18.02 -8.79
N SER A 86 4.21 17.04 -8.52
CA SER A 86 5.29 17.17 -7.53
C SER A 86 6.64 17.59 -8.11
N GLY A 87 6.82 17.47 -9.43
CA GLY A 87 8.13 17.60 -10.09
C GLY A 87 9.09 16.43 -9.77
N ALA A 88 8.63 15.42 -9.02
CA ALA A 88 9.44 14.26 -8.65
C ALA A 88 9.79 13.41 -9.89
N LYS A 89 10.97 12.81 -9.85
CA LYS A 89 11.44 11.88 -10.90
C LYS A 89 11.73 10.52 -10.28
N PRO A 90 11.60 9.43 -11.04
CA PRO A 90 12.08 8.14 -10.59
C PRO A 90 13.54 8.23 -10.15
N MET A 91 13.87 7.59 -9.05
CA MET A 91 15.23 7.53 -8.56
C MET A 91 15.66 6.10 -8.27
N ARG A 92 16.92 5.81 -8.55
CA ARG A 92 17.52 4.52 -8.24
C ARG A 92 17.99 4.53 -6.79
N VAL A 93 17.63 3.46 -6.07
CA VAL A 93 18.09 3.20 -4.71
C VAL A 93 19.00 1.97 -4.68
N GLU A 94 19.35 1.48 -3.48
CA GLU A 94 20.24 0.33 -3.32
C GLU A 94 19.84 -0.86 -4.21
N SER A 95 20.84 -1.62 -4.69
CA SER A 95 20.68 -2.87 -5.45
C SER A 95 19.90 -2.75 -6.78
N GLY A 96 19.92 -1.57 -7.40
CA GLY A 96 19.28 -1.35 -8.70
C GLY A 96 17.77 -1.27 -8.67
N LEU A 97 17.16 -1.09 -7.50
CA LEU A 97 15.75 -0.81 -7.35
C LEU A 97 15.45 0.63 -7.74
N TRP A 98 14.31 0.84 -8.41
CA TRP A 98 13.79 2.14 -8.75
C TRP A 98 12.53 2.44 -7.98
N VAL A 99 12.41 3.66 -7.47
CA VAL A 99 11.23 4.16 -6.74
C VAL A 99 10.82 5.53 -7.26
N LEU A 100 9.55 5.88 -7.11
CA LEU A 100 9.08 7.24 -7.35
C LEU A 100 8.82 7.91 -6.00
N PRO A 101 9.63 8.91 -5.59
CA PRO A 101 9.38 9.70 -4.39
C PRO A 101 8.12 10.56 -4.56
N TYR A 102 7.45 10.83 -3.45
CA TYR A 102 6.30 11.73 -3.43
C TYR A 102 6.09 12.36 -2.06
N GLN A 103 5.38 13.50 -2.04
CA GLN A 103 4.85 14.08 -0.81
C GLN A 103 3.46 13.50 -0.54
N PRO A 104 3.12 13.11 0.72
CA PRO A 104 1.83 12.49 1.04
C PRO A 104 0.62 13.30 0.59
N VAL A 105 0.69 14.63 0.69
CA VAL A 105 -0.37 15.52 0.24
C VAL A 105 -0.60 15.44 -1.28
N ASN A 106 0.46 15.34 -2.07
CA ASN A 106 0.34 15.24 -3.53
C ASN A 106 -0.31 13.91 -3.93
N PHE A 107 -0.01 12.81 -3.21
CA PHE A 107 -0.66 11.53 -3.45
C PHE A 107 -2.17 11.62 -3.22
N ALA A 108 -2.60 12.22 -2.10
CA ALA A 108 -4.01 12.43 -1.81
C ALA A 108 -4.69 13.32 -2.86
N GLN A 109 -4.07 14.44 -3.23
CA GLN A 109 -4.62 15.36 -4.24
C GLN A 109 -4.78 14.70 -5.63
N VAL A 110 -3.80 13.91 -6.07
CA VAL A 110 -3.91 13.16 -7.32
C VAL A 110 -5.04 12.12 -7.24
N ALA A 111 -5.15 11.43 -6.11
CA ALA A 111 -6.20 10.45 -5.88
C ALA A 111 -7.60 11.10 -5.92
N ASP A 112 -7.78 12.22 -5.23
CA ASP A 112 -9.03 12.97 -5.19
C ASP A 112 -9.40 13.51 -6.59
N ALA A 113 -8.43 14.09 -7.31
CA ALA A 113 -8.65 14.60 -8.66
C ALA A 113 -9.07 13.48 -9.63
N MET A 114 -8.35 12.35 -9.63
CA MET A 114 -8.66 11.24 -10.52
C MET A 114 -10.00 10.57 -10.19
N ALA A 115 -10.34 10.43 -8.91
CA ALA A 115 -11.65 9.90 -8.52
C ALA A 115 -12.79 10.88 -8.86
N GLY A 116 -12.55 12.19 -8.71
CA GLY A 116 -13.53 13.24 -9.04
C GLY A 116 -13.80 13.42 -10.55
N GLU A 117 -12.87 13.02 -11.42
CA GLU A 117 -13.06 13.00 -12.87
C GLU A 117 -14.05 11.91 -13.32
N GLU A 118 -14.27 10.88 -12.51
CA GLU A 118 -15.09 9.72 -12.85
C GLU A 118 -16.54 9.90 -12.43
N LYS A 119 -17.42 10.23 -13.37
CA LYS A 119 -18.86 10.51 -13.10
C LYS A 119 -19.62 9.34 -12.46
N ASN A 120 -19.13 8.11 -12.64
CA ASN A 120 -19.73 6.91 -12.09
C ASN A 120 -19.18 6.54 -10.70
N VAL A 121 -18.28 7.34 -10.13
CA VAL A 121 -17.67 7.07 -8.82
C VAL A 121 -18.20 8.07 -7.79
N THR A 122 -18.78 7.55 -6.70
CA THR A 122 -19.14 8.32 -5.53
C THR A 122 -18.19 7.97 -4.39
N VAL A 123 -17.41 8.94 -3.93
CA VAL A 123 -16.53 8.78 -2.77
C VAL A 123 -17.25 9.17 -1.50
N VAL A 124 -17.17 8.31 -0.47
CA VAL A 124 -17.68 8.58 0.88
C VAL A 124 -16.53 8.49 1.86
N LEU A 125 -16.07 9.63 2.34
CA LEU A 125 -15.02 9.75 3.35
C LEU A 125 -15.58 9.59 4.76
N HIS A 126 -14.68 9.37 5.74
CA HIS A 126 -15.05 9.13 7.14
C HIS A 126 -16.05 7.96 7.31
N ALA A 127 -15.96 6.96 6.44
CA ALA A 127 -16.87 5.81 6.40
C ALA A 127 -16.15 4.54 6.90
N THR A 128 -16.62 4.02 8.03
CA THR A 128 -16.10 2.78 8.61
C THR A 128 -17.14 1.67 8.49
N VAL A 129 -16.74 0.55 7.86
CA VAL A 129 -17.60 -0.64 7.77
C VAL A 129 -17.72 -1.30 9.13
N ALA A 130 -18.96 -1.54 9.56
CA ALA A 130 -19.29 -2.17 10.82
C ALA A 130 -19.82 -3.60 10.66
N GLU A 131 -20.57 -3.86 9.59
CA GLU A 131 -21.18 -5.18 9.31
C GLU A 131 -21.14 -5.49 7.82
N ALA A 132 -21.01 -6.76 7.50
CA ALA A 132 -21.18 -7.30 6.15
C ALA A 132 -22.00 -8.58 6.22
N GLN A 133 -23.06 -8.66 5.44
CA GLN A 133 -24.01 -9.78 5.45
C GLN A 133 -23.92 -10.54 4.13
N ALA A 134 -23.58 -11.82 4.24
CA ALA A 134 -23.54 -12.74 3.10
C ALA A 134 -24.68 -13.77 3.18
N GLN A 135 -25.20 -14.13 2.04
CA GLN A 135 -26.20 -15.20 1.90
C GLN A 135 -25.99 -15.93 0.58
N ASN A 136 -26.09 -17.26 0.59
CA ASN A 136 -25.93 -18.10 -0.60
C ASN A 136 -24.60 -17.84 -1.36
N GLY A 137 -23.48 -17.74 -0.63
CA GLY A 137 -22.16 -17.48 -1.22
C GLY A 137 -21.97 -16.08 -1.82
N ARG A 138 -22.82 -15.12 -1.47
CA ARG A 138 -22.72 -13.74 -1.99
C ARG A 138 -22.87 -12.71 -0.87
N LEU A 139 -22.03 -11.70 -0.86
CA LEU A 139 -22.19 -10.53 -0.01
C LEU A 139 -23.36 -9.69 -0.54
N GLN A 140 -24.40 -9.54 0.28
CA GLN A 140 -25.66 -8.89 -0.09
C GLN A 140 -25.73 -7.46 0.40
N ARG A 141 -25.18 -7.18 1.58
CA ARG A 141 -25.32 -5.90 2.25
C ARG A 141 -24.11 -5.57 3.11
N VAL A 142 -23.70 -4.30 3.06
CA VAL A 142 -22.70 -3.72 3.94
C VAL A 142 -23.34 -2.59 4.75
N ARG A 143 -23.05 -2.53 6.05
CA ARG A 143 -23.40 -1.42 6.92
C ARG A 143 -22.14 -0.69 7.33
N ALA A 144 -22.17 0.61 7.21
CA ALA A 144 -21.09 1.51 7.59
C ALA A 144 -21.60 2.64 8.46
N LEU A 145 -20.71 3.27 9.19
CA LEU A 145 -20.92 4.58 9.79
C LEU A 145 -20.12 5.59 8.96
N ALA A 146 -20.85 6.52 8.32
CA ALA A 146 -20.26 7.61 7.55
C ALA A 146 -20.50 8.92 8.30
N TRP A 147 -19.45 9.56 8.79
CA TRP A 147 -19.52 10.74 9.66
C TRP A 147 -20.52 10.55 10.84
N ASN A 148 -20.47 9.37 11.48
CA ASN A 148 -21.35 8.95 12.57
C ASN A 148 -22.82 8.69 12.17
N GLU A 149 -23.17 8.75 10.90
CA GLU A 149 -24.50 8.41 10.40
C GLU A 149 -24.51 6.98 9.83
N PRO A 150 -25.56 6.19 10.12
CA PRO A 150 -25.65 4.84 9.58
C PRO A 150 -25.94 4.88 8.08
N LEU A 151 -25.13 4.16 7.32
CA LEU A 151 -25.23 3.97 5.87
C LEU A 151 -25.34 2.48 5.57
N ALA A 152 -26.33 2.08 4.78
CA ALA A 152 -26.46 0.71 4.28
C ALA A 152 -26.27 0.70 2.78
N ILE A 153 -25.54 -0.30 2.26
CA ILE A 153 -25.22 -0.41 0.84
C ILE A 153 -25.48 -1.84 0.39
N SER A 154 -26.22 -1.97 -0.73
CA SER A 154 -26.56 -3.23 -1.37
C SER A 154 -25.87 -3.30 -2.74
N PRO A 155 -24.64 -3.89 -2.82
CA PRO A 155 -23.84 -3.95 -4.03
C PRO A 155 -24.12 -5.21 -4.85
N ALA A 156 -23.91 -5.15 -6.19
CA ALA A 156 -23.87 -6.35 -7.02
C ALA A 156 -22.51 -7.08 -6.89
N ALA A 157 -21.41 -6.32 -6.78
CA ALA A 157 -20.06 -6.85 -6.52
C ALA A 157 -19.31 -5.96 -5.52
N VAL A 158 -18.34 -6.52 -4.81
CA VAL A 158 -17.53 -5.83 -3.78
C VAL A 158 -16.05 -6.01 -4.06
N VAL A 159 -15.26 -4.94 -3.85
CA VAL A 159 -13.80 -5.01 -3.83
C VAL A 159 -13.31 -4.58 -2.45
N ASP A 160 -12.79 -5.52 -1.66
CA ASP A 160 -12.20 -5.24 -0.35
C ASP A 160 -10.74 -4.81 -0.51
N CYS A 161 -10.49 -3.51 -0.35
CA CYS A 161 -9.18 -2.86 -0.39
C CYS A 161 -8.78 -2.29 0.97
N THR A 162 -9.36 -2.78 2.07
CA THR A 162 -9.13 -2.25 3.43
C THR A 162 -7.71 -2.45 3.92
N GLY A 163 -6.97 -3.38 3.31
CA GLY A 163 -5.65 -3.83 3.74
C GLY A 163 -5.68 -4.78 4.93
N GLU A 164 -6.88 -5.04 5.48
CA GLU A 164 -7.17 -5.95 6.60
C GLU A 164 -8.27 -6.97 6.25
N ALA A 165 -8.70 -7.03 4.98
CA ALA A 165 -9.80 -7.87 4.51
C ALA A 165 -11.08 -7.74 5.38
N THR A 166 -11.38 -6.51 5.82
CA THR A 166 -12.39 -6.26 6.85
C THR A 166 -13.78 -6.70 6.40
N ALA A 167 -14.20 -6.30 5.20
CA ALA A 167 -15.54 -6.63 4.73
C ALA A 167 -15.67 -8.11 4.38
N ALA A 168 -14.66 -8.70 3.76
CA ALA A 168 -14.61 -10.12 3.45
C ALA A 168 -14.69 -10.97 4.73
N ALA A 169 -13.92 -10.63 5.76
CA ALA A 169 -13.93 -11.34 7.04
C ALA A 169 -15.26 -11.17 7.80
N LEU A 170 -15.85 -9.96 7.82
CA LEU A 170 -17.16 -9.72 8.41
C LEU A 170 -18.27 -10.50 7.69
N ALA A 171 -18.10 -10.75 6.39
CA ALA A 171 -19.02 -11.55 5.58
C ALA A 171 -18.76 -13.08 5.72
N GLY A 172 -17.81 -13.51 6.55
CA GLY A 172 -17.49 -14.90 6.80
C GLY A 172 -16.53 -15.54 5.79
N ALA A 173 -15.88 -14.77 4.93
CA ALA A 173 -14.86 -15.31 4.02
C ALA A 173 -13.68 -15.87 4.82
N PRO A 174 -13.14 -17.05 4.47
CA PRO A 174 -11.94 -17.57 5.08
C PRO A 174 -10.76 -16.60 4.87
N ALA A 175 -10.03 -16.34 5.93
CA ALA A 175 -8.90 -15.41 5.90
C ALA A 175 -7.77 -15.89 6.82
N GLU A 176 -6.56 -15.49 6.52
CA GLU A 176 -5.35 -15.75 7.31
C GLU A 176 -4.84 -14.44 7.92
N ASP A 177 -4.28 -14.50 9.11
CA ASP A 177 -3.54 -13.37 9.68
C ASP A 177 -2.27 -13.09 8.86
N GLY A 178 -1.88 -11.82 8.80
CA GLY A 178 -0.85 -11.32 7.88
C GLY A 178 0.59 -11.77 8.12
N GLY A 179 0.82 -12.67 9.07
CA GLY A 179 2.16 -13.15 9.42
C GLY A 179 3.01 -12.12 10.16
N THR A 180 4.19 -12.55 10.60
CA THR A 180 5.11 -11.76 11.45
C THR A 180 6.36 -11.27 10.70
N ASP A 181 6.45 -11.51 9.40
CA ASP A 181 7.65 -11.20 8.59
C ASP A 181 7.76 -9.73 8.16
N GLN A 182 6.92 -8.87 8.71
CA GLN A 182 6.88 -7.45 8.34
C GLN A 182 6.90 -6.53 9.56
N ALA A 183 7.84 -5.60 9.56
CA ALA A 183 7.88 -4.53 10.54
C ALA A 183 6.85 -3.45 10.22
N THR A 184 6.19 -2.93 11.23
CA THR A 184 5.45 -1.66 11.19
C THR A 184 6.44 -0.49 11.23
N ALA A 185 6.07 0.69 10.78
CA ALA A 185 6.98 1.82 10.80
C ALA A 185 6.27 3.14 11.15
N LEU A 186 6.95 3.99 11.94
CA LEU A 186 6.59 5.39 12.13
C LEU A 186 7.43 6.27 11.20
N VAL A 187 6.78 7.20 10.49
CA VAL A 187 7.45 8.23 9.71
C VAL A 187 7.33 9.57 10.41
N PHE A 188 8.42 10.31 10.45
CA PHE A 188 8.45 11.67 10.99
C PHE A 188 9.41 12.54 10.17
N VAL A 189 9.23 13.84 10.24
CA VAL A 189 10.03 14.82 9.52
C VAL A 189 10.82 15.65 10.53
N LEU A 190 12.12 15.75 10.30
CA LEU A 190 12.98 16.74 10.94
C LEU A 190 13.19 17.92 9.98
N GLU A 191 13.19 19.13 10.53
CA GLU A 191 13.61 20.35 9.84
C GLU A 191 14.96 20.84 10.37
N ASN A 192 15.59 21.76 9.66
CA ASN A 192 16.95 22.27 9.92
C ASN A 192 18.01 21.17 9.90
N VAL A 193 17.83 20.21 9.00
CA VAL A 193 18.80 19.14 8.73
C VAL A 193 19.67 19.56 7.53
N ASP A 194 20.99 19.42 7.64
CA ASP A 194 21.90 19.69 6.53
C ASP A 194 21.57 18.76 5.34
N PRO A 195 21.26 19.30 4.15
CA PRO A 195 20.98 18.51 2.94
C PRO A 195 22.10 17.52 2.56
N ALA A 196 23.35 17.79 2.95
CA ALA A 196 24.47 16.88 2.73
C ALA A 196 24.26 15.50 3.37
N LEU A 197 23.42 15.37 4.40
CA LEU A 197 23.06 14.08 4.99
C LEU A 197 22.42 13.15 3.97
N ALA A 198 21.55 13.67 3.10
CA ALA A 198 20.89 12.88 2.06
C ALA A 198 21.88 12.35 1.02
N GLN A 199 22.95 13.09 0.73
CA GLN A 199 23.98 12.72 -0.25
C GLN A 199 25.00 11.74 0.33
N ARG A 200 25.43 11.94 1.59
CA ARG A 200 26.39 11.07 2.29
C ARG A 200 25.77 9.77 2.79
N GLY A 201 24.46 9.69 2.77
CA GLY A 201 23.70 8.59 3.33
C GLY A 201 23.71 8.55 4.86
N LEU A 202 23.13 7.51 5.42
CA LEU A 202 22.97 7.36 6.87
C LEU A 202 24.14 6.61 7.55
N LEU A 203 25.29 6.48 6.94
CA LEU A 203 26.40 5.69 7.53
C LEU A 203 26.84 6.24 8.89
N GLU A 204 26.98 7.57 9.01
CA GLU A 204 27.33 8.23 10.26
C GLU A 204 26.20 8.07 11.29
N VAL A 205 24.96 8.36 10.92
CA VAL A 205 23.79 8.17 11.79
C VAL A 205 23.71 6.76 12.31
N ARG A 206 23.89 5.75 11.44
CA ARG A 206 23.86 4.33 11.82
C ARG A 206 24.97 3.96 12.80
N ARG A 207 26.19 4.49 12.59
CA ARG A 207 27.31 4.25 13.48
C ARG A 207 27.04 4.80 14.88
N GLU A 208 26.57 6.04 14.97
CA GLU A 208 26.28 6.69 16.26
C GLU A 208 25.09 6.03 16.96
N LEU A 209 24.02 5.66 16.24
CA LEU A 209 22.88 4.94 16.82
C LEU A 209 23.30 3.56 17.35
N ARG A 210 24.15 2.81 16.63
CA ARG A 210 24.68 1.52 17.10
C ARG A 210 25.45 1.70 18.41
N ARG A 211 26.36 2.67 18.48
CA ARG A 211 27.11 3.00 19.70
C ARG A 211 26.18 3.35 20.86
N ALA A 212 25.14 4.14 20.60
CA ALA A 212 24.16 4.50 21.61
C ALA A 212 23.39 3.30 22.16
N VAL A 213 23.06 2.34 21.31
CA VAL A 213 22.37 1.11 21.70
C VAL A 213 23.32 0.18 22.46
N GLU A 214 24.55 -0.01 22.00
CA GLU A 214 25.59 -0.78 22.72
C GLU A 214 25.85 -0.24 24.12
N ASN A 215 25.86 1.10 24.27
CA ASN A 215 26.04 1.80 25.53
C ASN A 215 24.73 1.98 26.34
N LYS A 216 23.60 1.40 25.91
CA LYS A 216 22.28 1.48 26.57
C LYS A 216 21.74 2.92 26.72
N ILE A 217 22.16 3.86 25.88
CA ILE A 217 21.66 5.24 25.83
C ILE A 217 20.32 5.28 25.11
N LEU A 218 20.19 4.51 24.03
CA LEU A 218 18.96 4.37 23.24
C LEU A 218 18.53 2.91 23.17
N PRO A 219 17.22 2.62 23.05
CA PRO A 219 16.73 1.25 22.88
C PRO A 219 17.11 0.69 21.51
N PRO A 220 17.23 -0.66 21.36
CA PRO A 220 17.68 -1.33 20.12
C PRO A 220 16.90 -0.95 18.87
N ILE A 221 15.64 -0.59 19.02
CA ILE A 221 14.79 -0.19 17.90
C ILE A 221 15.31 1.04 17.16
N CYS A 222 16.08 1.91 17.80
CA CYS A 222 16.63 3.13 17.20
C CYS A 222 17.63 2.84 16.08
N GLU A 223 18.32 1.69 16.08
CA GLU A 223 19.18 1.27 14.97
C GLU A 223 18.43 1.04 13.65
N ARG A 224 17.11 0.89 13.73
CA ARG A 224 16.24 0.65 12.58
C ARG A 224 15.78 1.94 11.88
N LEU A 225 16.37 3.07 12.26
CA LEU A 225 16.13 4.35 11.60
C LEU A 225 16.67 4.35 10.17
N SER A 226 15.88 4.84 9.25
CA SER A 226 16.25 5.04 7.85
C SER A 226 15.70 6.34 7.30
N LEU A 227 16.34 6.88 6.27
CA LEU A 227 15.88 8.04 5.51
C LEU A 227 14.90 7.57 4.42
N ILE A 228 13.85 8.34 4.18
CA ILE A 228 12.98 8.12 3.01
C ILE A 228 13.65 8.73 1.78
N PRO A 229 13.93 7.93 0.74
CA PRO A 229 14.57 8.43 -0.48
C PRO A 229 13.79 9.58 -1.11
N GLY A 230 14.48 10.63 -1.54
CA GLY A 230 13.88 11.80 -2.18
C GLY A 230 13.11 12.75 -1.25
N SER A 231 13.15 12.52 0.07
CA SER A 231 12.43 13.37 1.04
C SER A 231 13.16 14.64 1.45
N ALA A 232 14.42 14.82 1.05
CA ALA A 232 15.21 16.00 1.39
C ALA A 232 14.76 17.20 0.57
N VAL A 233 13.99 18.11 1.18
CA VAL A 233 13.43 19.30 0.54
C VAL A 233 13.52 20.48 1.50
N GLN A 234 14.16 21.57 1.10
CA GLN A 234 14.21 22.85 1.87
C GLN A 234 14.63 22.66 3.34
N GLY A 235 15.68 21.87 3.60
CA GLY A 235 16.18 21.62 4.95
C GLY A 235 15.28 20.67 5.79
N ARG A 236 14.28 20.05 5.19
CA ARG A 236 13.45 19.02 5.80
C ARG A 236 13.79 17.65 5.26
N MET A 237 13.74 16.64 6.11
CA MET A 237 13.97 15.25 5.74
C MET A 237 12.99 14.34 6.48
N ALA A 238 12.42 13.37 5.77
CA ALA A 238 11.57 12.35 6.37
C ALA A 238 12.40 11.13 6.77
N PHE A 239 12.24 10.74 8.02
CA PHE A 239 12.84 9.55 8.61
C PHE A 239 11.79 8.50 8.88
N LYS A 240 12.18 7.26 8.76
CA LYS A 240 11.33 6.09 9.04
C LYS A 240 11.99 5.26 10.14
N LEU A 241 11.31 5.14 11.28
CA LEU A 241 11.65 4.23 12.36
C LEU A 241 10.86 2.94 12.16
N SER A 242 11.55 1.88 11.77
CA SER A 242 10.92 0.55 11.59
C SER A 242 10.88 -0.17 12.92
N LEU A 243 9.67 -0.54 13.36
CA LEU A 243 9.42 -1.23 14.62
C LEU A 243 9.68 -2.75 14.46
N PHE A 244 9.64 -3.48 15.56
CA PHE A 244 9.72 -4.95 15.51
C PHE A 244 8.47 -5.54 14.85
N PRO A 245 8.59 -6.73 14.26
CA PRO A 245 7.43 -7.47 13.75
C PRO A 245 6.40 -7.77 14.85
N ALA A 246 5.17 -8.07 14.43
CA ALA A 246 4.10 -8.44 15.36
C ALA A 246 4.46 -9.71 16.15
N THR A 247 4.05 -9.75 17.41
CA THR A 247 4.20 -10.93 18.27
C THR A 247 3.03 -11.87 18.02
N PRO A 248 3.27 -13.14 17.65
CA PRO A 248 2.20 -14.12 17.48
C PRO A 248 1.34 -14.26 18.73
N GLY A 249 0.05 -14.52 18.54
CA GLY A 249 -0.90 -14.77 19.63
C GLY A 249 -1.37 -13.54 20.41
N ARG A 250 -0.87 -12.34 20.10
CA ARG A 250 -1.39 -11.10 20.67
C ARG A 250 -2.33 -10.39 19.68
N PRO A 251 -3.45 -9.82 20.14
CA PRO A 251 -4.34 -9.05 19.28
C PRO A 251 -3.62 -7.89 18.58
N LEU A 252 -3.80 -7.73 17.27
CA LEU A 252 -3.11 -6.71 16.50
C LEU A 252 -3.47 -5.29 16.98
N TRP A 253 -4.74 -5.04 17.37
CA TRP A 253 -5.19 -3.74 17.88
C TRP A 253 -4.43 -3.29 19.14
N GLU A 254 -4.12 -4.24 20.04
CA GLU A 254 -3.34 -3.98 21.24
C GLU A 254 -1.89 -3.61 20.89
N GLN A 255 -1.28 -4.40 20.01
CA GLN A 255 0.10 -4.18 19.57
C GLN A 255 0.23 -2.84 18.84
N VAL A 256 -0.67 -2.54 17.92
CA VAL A 256 -0.67 -1.26 17.20
C VAL A 256 -0.84 -0.08 18.15
N THR A 257 -1.75 -0.17 19.13
CA THR A 257 -1.93 0.87 20.14
C THR A 257 -0.65 1.13 20.94
N ASN A 258 0.04 0.08 21.35
CA ASN A 258 1.30 0.21 22.08
C ASN A 258 2.40 0.80 21.19
N TRP A 259 2.57 0.29 19.98
CA TRP A 259 3.55 0.80 19.02
C TRP A 259 3.35 2.28 18.66
N GLU A 260 2.08 2.73 18.49
CA GLU A 260 1.76 4.14 18.27
C GLU A 260 2.26 5.03 19.41
N ARG A 261 2.07 4.61 20.65
CA ARG A 261 2.47 5.38 21.84
C ARG A 261 3.97 5.32 22.08
N GLU A 262 4.55 4.13 22.04
CA GLU A 262 5.97 3.88 22.32
C GLU A 262 6.86 4.55 21.25
N SER A 263 6.52 4.42 19.98
CA SER A 263 7.30 5.04 18.90
C SER A 263 7.28 6.56 18.95
N ARG A 264 6.13 7.17 19.28
CA ARG A 264 6.05 8.63 19.47
C ARG A 264 6.86 9.09 20.70
N ALA A 265 6.87 8.32 21.77
CA ALA A 265 7.67 8.64 22.95
C ALA A 265 9.18 8.63 22.68
N LEU A 266 9.63 7.87 21.68
CA LEU A 266 11.05 7.82 21.28
C LEU A 266 11.50 9.00 20.43
N LEU A 267 10.61 9.79 19.85
CA LEU A 267 10.99 10.82 18.88
C LEU A 267 11.87 11.91 19.47
N GLU A 268 11.52 12.44 20.62
CA GLU A 268 12.32 13.49 21.25
C GLU A 268 13.67 13.01 21.80
N PRO A 269 13.77 11.88 22.51
CA PRO A 269 15.06 11.29 22.85
C PRO A 269 15.95 11.04 21.61
N LEU A 270 15.37 10.50 20.54
CA LEU A 270 16.10 10.24 19.30
C LEU A 270 16.57 11.53 18.62
N ARG A 271 15.70 12.52 18.49
CA ARG A 271 16.05 13.84 17.94
C ARG A 271 17.20 14.49 18.73
N LYS A 272 17.09 14.51 20.06
CA LYS A 272 18.13 15.08 20.95
C LYS A 272 19.47 14.36 20.74
N PHE A 273 19.46 13.04 20.73
CA PHE A 273 20.65 12.24 20.47
C PHE A 273 21.28 12.58 19.10
N LEU A 274 20.46 12.68 18.04
CA LEU A 274 20.95 13.02 16.71
C LEU A 274 21.54 14.44 16.68
N ALA A 275 20.92 15.41 17.34
CA ALA A 275 21.43 16.78 17.40
C ALA A 275 22.78 16.88 18.13
N GLU A 276 23.00 16.08 19.16
CA GLU A 276 24.24 16.05 19.94
C GLU A 276 25.38 15.30 19.26
N ASN A 277 25.08 14.25 18.46
CA ASN A 277 26.07 13.29 17.97
C ASN A 277 26.24 13.26 16.45
N VAL A 278 25.36 13.90 15.68
CA VAL A 278 25.40 13.96 14.22
C VAL A 278 25.43 15.42 13.76
N PRO A 279 26.58 15.92 13.25
CA PRO A 279 26.75 17.33 12.88
C PRO A 279 25.66 17.86 11.95
N ALA A 280 25.22 17.07 10.97
CA ALA A 280 24.14 17.43 10.05
C ALA A 280 22.77 17.62 10.72
N CYS A 281 22.59 17.13 11.95
CA CYS A 281 21.36 17.22 12.73
C CYS A 281 21.47 18.20 13.91
N ARG A 282 22.55 18.97 14.05
CA ARG A 282 22.80 19.84 15.22
C ARG A 282 21.64 20.76 15.53
N GLU A 283 21.04 21.37 14.52
CA GLU A 283 19.91 22.30 14.64
C GLU A 283 18.56 21.63 14.35
N ALA A 284 18.53 20.30 14.27
CA ALA A 284 17.34 19.57 13.88
C ALA A 284 16.21 19.72 14.91
N ARG A 285 15.01 20.01 14.41
CA ARG A 285 13.77 20.07 15.18
C ARG A 285 12.75 19.10 14.62
N LEU A 286 11.90 18.56 15.50
CA LEU A 286 10.77 17.74 15.05
C LEU A 286 9.74 18.66 14.39
N HIS A 287 9.55 18.50 13.08
CA HIS A 287 8.60 19.28 12.29
C HIS A 287 7.20 18.67 12.34
N SER A 288 7.10 17.38 12.04
CA SER A 288 5.83 16.68 11.95
C SER A 288 6.00 15.16 12.05
N VAL A 289 4.90 14.48 12.38
CA VAL A 289 4.83 13.03 12.53
C VAL A 289 3.65 12.52 11.74
N ALA A 290 3.79 11.38 11.07
CA ALA A 290 2.67 10.74 10.36
C ALA A 290 1.52 10.46 11.33
N PRO A 291 0.26 10.73 10.94
CA PRO A 291 -0.90 10.58 11.81
C PRO A 291 -1.12 9.14 12.29
N GLN A 292 -0.54 8.15 11.60
CA GLN A 292 -0.58 6.76 12.02
C GLN A 292 0.66 5.98 11.57
N LEU A 293 0.84 4.81 12.16
CA LEU A 293 1.85 3.84 11.75
C LEU A 293 1.53 3.21 10.38
N GLY A 294 2.58 2.92 9.63
CA GLY A 294 2.52 2.12 8.41
C GLY A 294 2.54 0.62 8.73
N VAL A 295 1.38 0.02 9.01
CA VAL A 295 1.24 -1.42 9.22
C VAL A 295 1.36 -2.14 7.88
N ARG A 296 2.38 -2.97 7.73
CA ARG A 296 2.69 -3.64 6.45
C ARG A 296 2.00 -4.99 6.28
N SER A 297 1.74 -5.69 7.37
CA SER A 297 1.02 -6.97 7.41
C SER A 297 -0.39 -6.76 7.91
N GLY A 298 -1.36 -7.29 7.17
CA GLY A 298 -2.76 -7.33 7.52
C GLY A 298 -3.37 -8.69 7.20
N ARG A 299 -4.62 -8.90 7.55
CA ARG A 299 -5.36 -10.10 7.20
C ARG A 299 -5.49 -10.24 5.69
N ARG A 300 -5.33 -11.47 5.18
CA ARG A 300 -5.44 -11.84 3.78
C ARG A 300 -6.60 -12.80 3.57
N VAL A 301 -7.36 -12.60 2.53
CA VAL A 301 -8.44 -13.54 2.16
C VAL A 301 -7.83 -14.81 1.55
N LEU A 302 -8.42 -15.96 1.81
CA LEU A 302 -8.16 -17.16 1.02
C LEU A 302 -8.88 -17.03 -0.32
N GLY A 303 -8.10 -16.87 -1.39
CA GLY A 303 -8.60 -16.74 -2.76
C GLY A 303 -8.86 -18.09 -3.42
N ARG A 304 -9.41 -18.04 -4.64
CA ARG A 304 -9.55 -19.21 -5.51
C ARG A 304 -8.21 -19.78 -5.94
N ALA A 305 -7.20 -18.91 -6.05
CA ALA A 305 -5.79 -19.28 -6.16
C ALA A 305 -4.98 -18.52 -5.09
N ARG A 306 -3.73 -18.96 -4.89
CA ARG A 306 -2.80 -18.35 -3.96
C ARG A 306 -1.49 -18.07 -4.70
N LEU A 307 -1.00 -16.84 -4.62
CA LEU A 307 0.33 -16.49 -5.11
C LEU A 307 1.37 -17.11 -4.20
N ALA A 308 2.15 -18.06 -4.72
CA ALA A 308 3.15 -18.78 -3.95
C ALA A 308 4.50 -18.02 -3.91
N ASP A 309 5.30 -18.27 -2.89
CA ASP A 309 6.67 -17.75 -2.79
C ASP A 309 7.51 -18.19 -4.00
N ALA A 310 7.33 -19.43 -4.45
CA ALA A 310 8.00 -19.99 -5.63
C ALA A 310 7.58 -19.28 -6.93
N ASP A 311 6.32 -18.82 -7.05
CA ASP A 311 5.85 -18.07 -8.22
C ASP A 311 6.56 -16.71 -8.33
N VAL A 312 6.82 -16.05 -7.19
CA VAL A 312 7.55 -14.78 -7.13
C VAL A 312 9.02 -14.98 -7.46
N LEU A 313 9.69 -15.92 -6.79
CA LEU A 313 11.12 -16.18 -6.99
C LEU A 313 11.45 -16.71 -8.39
N GLY A 314 10.56 -17.54 -8.93
CA GLY A 314 10.66 -18.09 -10.29
C GLY A 314 10.15 -17.17 -11.39
N VAL A 315 9.78 -15.92 -11.08
CA VAL A 315 9.21 -14.94 -12.03
C VAL A 315 8.15 -15.53 -12.94
N LYS A 316 7.24 -16.29 -12.37
CA LYS A 316 6.25 -17.09 -13.09
C LYS A 316 5.31 -16.22 -13.91
N LYS A 317 5.15 -16.58 -15.19
CA LYS A 317 4.18 -15.98 -16.10
C LYS A 317 2.89 -16.80 -16.11
N SER A 318 1.76 -16.10 -16.22
CA SER A 318 0.45 -16.73 -16.22
C SER A 318 -0.42 -16.20 -17.37
N PRO A 319 -1.10 -17.08 -18.13
CA PRO A 319 -2.08 -16.64 -19.11
C PRO A 319 -3.28 -15.91 -18.48
N GLN A 320 -3.54 -16.13 -17.19
CA GLN A 320 -4.55 -15.45 -16.38
C GLN A 320 -3.97 -14.28 -15.57
N GLY A 321 -2.70 -13.88 -15.82
CA GLY A 321 -2.06 -12.75 -15.17
C GLY A 321 -2.75 -11.44 -15.49
N ILE A 322 -3.15 -10.70 -14.46
CA ILE A 322 -3.89 -9.43 -14.56
C ILE A 322 -3.15 -8.26 -13.91
N ALA A 323 -2.10 -8.55 -13.20
CA ALA A 323 -1.17 -7.58 -12.62
C ALA A 323 0.24 -8.17 -12.64
N ARG A 324 1.25 -7.31 -12.55
CA ARG A 324 2.66 -7.70 -12.51
C ARG A 324 3.30 -7.18 -11.25
N GLY A 325 4.15 -8.01 -10.62
CA GLY A 325 4.98 -7.61 -9.51
C GLY A 325 6.46 -7.69 -9.87
N ALA A 326 7.25 -6.69 -9.46
CA ALA A 326 8.70 -6.63 -9.70
C ALA A 326 9.51 -6.21 -8.46
N TRP A 327 8.87 -6.10 -7.30
CA TRP A 327 9.55 -5.79 -6.05
C TRP A 327 10.13 -7.08 -5.44
N PRO A 328 11.36 -7.08 -4.89
CA PRO A 328 11.92 -8.25 -4.23
C PRO A 328 11.11 -8.64 -2.99
N MET A 329 11.29 -9.88 -2.53
CA MET A 329 10.73 -10.30 -1.24
C MET A 329 11.53 -9.62 -0.11
N GLU A 330 10.82 -8.89 0.76
CA GLU A 330 11.39 -8.08 1.83
C GLU A 330 10.93 -8.63 3.19
N ARG A 331 11.79 -9.37 3.90
CA ARG A 331 11.50 -9.93 5.22
C ARG A 331 12.13 -9.11 6.33
N TRP A 332 11.36 -8.84 7.37
CA TRP A 332 11.83 -8.11 8.55
C TRP A 332 11.95 -9.06 9.74
N THR A 333 13.17 -9.29 10.15
CA THR A 333 13.50 -10.10 11.34
C THR A 333 13.87 -9.18 12.52
N SER A 334 14.58 -9.69 13.52
CA SER A 334 15.19 -8.89 14.59
C SER A 334 16.35 -8.01 14.08
N SER A 335 16.85 -8.26 12.87
CA SER A 335 17.92 -7.46 12.25
C SER A 335 17.53 -5.99 12.10
N PRO A 336 18.48 -5.04 12.20
CA PRO A 336 18.25 -3.63 11.91
C PRO A 336 17.78 -3.34 10.47
N ARG A 337 18.06 -4.26 9.53
CA ARG A 337 17.70 -4.16 8.11
C ARG A 337 16.83 -5.33 7.68
N PRO A 338 15.98 -5.14 6.66
CA PRO A 338 15.26 -6.26 6.07
C PRO A 338 16.23 -7.18 5.31
N GLU A 339 15.89 -8.44 5.29
CA GLU A 339 16.47 -9.43 4.38
C GLU A 339 15.77 -9.32 3.04
N MET A 340 16.54 -9.09 1.97
CA MET A 340 16.02 -8.91 0.63
C MET A 340 16.36 -10.12 -0.22
N THR A 341 15.34 -10.81 -0.76
CA THR A 341 15.52 -11.88 -1.72
C THR A 341 15.15 -11.37 -3.11
N TYR A 342 16.17 -11.22 -3.96
CA TYR A 342 16.00 -10.72 -5.32
C TYR A 342 15.76 -11.89 -6.29
N PHE A 343 15.02 -11.62 -7.36
CA PHE A 343 14.92 -12.46 -8.54
C PHE A 343 15.61 -11.79 -9.74
N ALA A 344 15.49 -12.35 -10.94
CA ALA A 344 16.16 -11.86 -12.15
C ALA A 344 15.92 -10.36 -12.38
N GLU A 345 16.95 -9.66 -12.88
CA GLU A 345 16.85 -8.26 -13.28
C GLU A 345 15.97 -8.12 -14.52
N ARG A 346 15.34 -6.97 -14.67
CA ARG A 346 14.48 -6.63 -15.80
C ARG A 346 13.35 -7.63 -16.01
N ASP A 347 12.92 -8.30 -14.93
CA ASP A 347 11.87 -9.31 -14.97
C ASP A 347 10.79 -9.06 -13.91
N TYR A 348 9.67 -9.75 -14.04
CA TYR A 348 8.47 -9.62 -13.20
C TYR A 348 7.76 -10.98 -13.09
N TYR A 349 6.95 -11.15 -12.09
CA TYR A 349 5.99 -12.25 -12.00
C TYR A 349 4.57 -11.75 -12.27
N ASP A 350 3.72 -12.63 -12.80
CA ASP A 350 2.30 -12.34 -12.99
C ASP A 350 1.50 -12.71 -11.74
N ILE A 351 0.46 -11.92 -11.46
CA ILE A 351 -0.55 -12.20 -10.43
C ILE A 351 -1.84 -12.64 -11.14
N PRO A 352 -2.28 -13.91 -11.00
CA PRO A 352 -3.52 -14.38 -11.57
C PRO A 352 -4.76 -13.75 -10.95
N LEU A 353 -5.85 -13.57 -11.73
CA LEU A 353 -7.11 -13.02 -11.23
C LEU A 353 -7.67 -13.81 -10.04
N ASP A 354 -7.53 -15.11 -10.01
CA ASP A 354 -8.06 -15.97 -8.94
C ASP A 354 -7.36 -15.74 -7.58
N CYS A 355 -6.20 -15.10 -7.55
CA CYS A 355 -5.60 -14.57 -6.30
C CYS A 355 -6.36 -13.37 -5.73
N LEU A 356 -7.18 -12.72 -6.53
CA LEU A 356 -8.00 -11.55 -6.14
C LEU A 356 -9.48 -11.91 -5.92
N ARG A 357 -9.89 -13.16 -6.11
CA ARG A 357 -11.29 -13.62 -5.95
C ARG A 357 -11.41 -14.40 -4.66
N ALA A 358 -12.29 -13.98 -3.76
CA ALA A 358 -12.57 -14.73 -2.53
C ALA A 358 -13.07 -16.14 -2.88
N LYS A 359 -12.62 -17.17 -2.12
CA LYS A 359 -12.94 -18.56 -2.42
C LYS A 359 -14.42 -18.87 -2.25
N GLU A 360 -15.04 -18.35 -1.19
CA GLU A 360 -16.40 -18.72 -0.77
C GLU A 360 -17.45 -17.63 -1.01
N LEU A 361 -17.03 -16.46 -1.50
CA LEU A 361 -17.91 -15.37 -1.82
C LEU A 361 -17.77 -14.97 -3.29
N ASP A 362 -18.75 -15.39 -4.09
CA ASP A 362 -18.69 -15.28 -5.55
C ASP A 362 -18.54 -13.84 -6.07
N ASN A 363 -19.09 -12.87 -5.35
CA ASN A 363 -19.09 -11.46 -5.74
C ASN A 363 -18.11 -10.59 -4.94
N VAL A 364 -17.14 -11.20 -4.24
CA VAL A 364 -16.14 -10.48 -3.47
C VAL A 364 -14.77 -10.65 -4.11
N PHE A 365 -14.18 -9.51 -4.45
CA PHE A 365 -12.81 -9.36 -4.90
C PHE A 365 -11.99 -8.69 -3.80
N VAL A 366 -10.67 -8.87 -3.85
CA VAL A 366 -9.70 -8.26 -2.94
C VAL A 366 -8.53 -7.70 -3.72
N ALA A 367 -7.87 -6.66 -3.20
CA ALA A 367 -6.67 -6.12 -3.83
C ALA A 367 -5.69 -5.52 -2.81
N GLY A 368 -4.46 -5.25 -3.26
CA GLY A 368 -3.41 -4.74 -2.41
C GLY A 368 -3.02 -5.76 -1.33
N ARG A 369 -2.97 -5.36 -0.06
CA ARG A 369 -2.56 -6.24 1.05
C ARG A 369 -3.56 -7.35 1.40
N CYS A 370 -4.77 -7.29 0.86
CA CYS A 370 -5.82 -8.30 1.11
C CYS A 370 -5.73 -9.50 0.16
N LEU A 371 -4.92 -9.46 -0.89
CA LEU A 371 -4.83 -10.51 -1.91
C LEU A 371 -4.38 -11.85 -1.31
N SER A 372 -4.80 -12.94 -1.94
CA SER A 372 -4.43 -14.31 -1.55
C SER A 372 -2.99 -14.60 -1.97
N ALA A 373 -2.08 -14.63 -0.99
CA ALA A 373 -0.66 -14.91 -1.22
C ALA A 373 -0.04 -15.60 -0.02
N GLU A 374 1.02 -16.36 -0.23
CA GLU A 374 1.91 -16.82 0.83
C GLU A 374 2.60 -15.65 1.50
N THR A 375 3.11 -15.86 2.71
CA THR A 375 3.68 -14.76 3.51
C THR A 375 4.87 -14.10 2.82
N GLY A 376 5.78 -14.88 2.22
CA GLY A 376 6.90 -14.35 1.47
C GLY A 376 6.46 -13.61 0.20
N ALA A 377 5.57 -14.19 -0.61
CA ALA A 377 5.03 -13.57 -1.82
C ALA A 377 4.33 -12.23 -1.52
N MET A 378 3.58 -12.15 -0.39
CA MET A 378 2.94 -10.92 0.05
C MET A 378 3.97 -9.82 0.34
N THR A 379 5.17 -10.16 0.84
CA THR A 379 6.20 -9.15 1.13
C THR A 379 6.64 -8.40 -0.13
N SER A 380 6.54 -9.03 -1.29
CA SER A 380 6.77 -8.45 -2.61
C SER A 380 5.51 -7.76 -3.18
N ALA A 381 4.36 -8.46 -3.16
CA ALA A 381 3.14 -8.03 -3.86
C ALA A 381 2.40 -6.84 -3.21
N ARG A 382 2.67 -6.50 -1.94
CA ARG A 382 1.97 -5.46 -1.17
C ARG A 382 2.35 -4.02 -1.48
N VAL A 383 3.41 -3.80 -2.27
CA VAL A 383 3.92 -2.45 -2.53
C VAL A 383 2.95 -1.61 -3.37
N ILE A 384 3.05 -0.27 -3.28
CA ILE A 384 2.04 0.65 -3.83
C ILE A 384 1.85 0.44 -5.35
N GLY A 385 2.91 0.27 -6.12
CA GLY A 385 2.81 0.05 -7.58
C GLY A 385 2.02 -1.22 -7.93
N THR A 386 2.31 -2.33 -7.24
CA THR A 386 1.54 -3.58 -7.40
C THR A 386 0.12 -3.44 -6.87
N ALA A 387 -0.09 -2.66 -5.78
CA ALA A 387 -1.43 -2.41 -5.26
C ALA A 387 -2.31 -1.62 -6.24
N LEU A 388 -1.76 -0.62 -6.94
CA LEU A 388 -2.45 0.10 -8.03
C LEU A 388 -2.87 -0.87 -9.16
N ALA A 389 -1.96 -1.76 -9.58
CA ALA A 389 -2.23 -2.74 -10.63
C ALA A 389 -3.29 -3.78 -10.23
N THR A 390 -3.18 -4.35 -9.03
CA THR A 390 -4.15 -5.32 -8.52
C THR A 390 -5.53 -4.70 -8.26
N GLY A 391 -5.55 -3.45 -7.78
CA GLY A 391 -6.78 -2.68 -7.61
C GLY A 391 -7.50 -2.45 -8.91
N TRP A 392 -6.78 -1.99 -9.94
CA TRP A 392 -7.32 -1.81 -11.29
C TRP A 392 -7.96 -3.09 -11.83
N ALA A 393 -7.25 -4.21 -11.71
CA ALA A 393 -7.74 -5.51 -12.16
C ALA A 393 -8.98 -5.97 -11.39
N ALA A 394 -8.99 -5.83 -10.05
CA ALA A 394 -10.12 -6.21 -9.22
C ALA A 394 -11.37 -5.35 -9.51
N GLY A 395 -11.19 -4.03 -9.70
CA GLY A 395 -12.28 -3.12 -10.07
C GLY A 395 -12.88 -3.44 -11.43
N THR A 396 -12.04 -3.69 -12.44
CA THR A 396 -12.47 -4.13 -13.77
C THR A 396 -13.26 -5.44 -13.68
N ALA A 397 -12.73 -6.44 -12.97
CA ALA A 397 -13.41 -7.74 -12.80
C ALA A 397 -14.74 -7.61 -12.06
N ALA A 398 -14.81 -6.78 -11.00
CA ALA A 398 -16.04 -6.53 -10.27
C ALA A 398 -17.12 -5.87 -11.14
N ALA A 399 -16.75 -4.88 -11.97
CA ALA A 399 -17.66 -4.22 -12.89
C ALA A 399 -18.19 -5.19 -13.98
N PHE A 400 -17.31 -6.03 -14.53
CA PHE A 400 -17.71 -7.04 -15.51
C PHE A 400 -18.67 -8.06 -14.89
N GLN A 401 -18.39 -8.51 -13.68
CA GLN A 401 -19.29 -9.43 -12.96
C GLN A 401 -20.64 -8.77 -12.66
N ALA A 402 -20.66 -7.52 -12.18
CA ALA A 402 -21.90 -6.79 -11.93
C ALA A 402 -22.74 -6.64 -13.20
N ALA A 403 -22.10 -6.53 -14.36
CA ALA A 403 -22.75 -6.49 -15.67
C ALA A 403 -23.08 -7.87 -16.26
N GLY A 404 -22.88 -8.97 -15.52
CA GLY A 404 -23.15 -10.35 -15.98
C GLY A 404 -22.19 -10.86 -17.06
N LYS A 405 -21.02 -10.20 -17.24
CA LYS A 405 -20.01 -10.61 -18.23
C LYS A 405 -19.09 -11.69 -17.66
N ALA A 406 -18.57 -12.54 -18.55
CA ALA A 406 -17.62 -13.59 -18.20
C ALA A 406 -16.27 -13.03 -17.69
N MET A 407 -15.61 -13.73 -16.74
CA MET A 407 -14.33 -13.32 -16.18
C MET A 407 -13.19 -13.32 -17.20
N GLU A 408 -13.26 -14.15 -18.21
CA GLU A 408 -12.32 -14.18 -19.34
C GLU A 408 -12.29 -12.83 -20.08
N ALA A 409 -13.44 -12.15 -20.17
CA ALA A 409 -13.51 -10.81 -20.76
C ALA A 409 -12.81 -9.76 -19.87
N ALA A 410 -12.95 -9.88 -18.55
CA ALA A 410 -12.23 -9.02 -17.61
C ALA A 410 -10.71 -9.22 -17.67
N ILE A 411 -10.25 -10.49 -17.74
CA ILE A 411 -8.84 -10.82 -17.92
C ILE A 411 -8.31 -10.21 -19.22
N LYS A 412 -9.03 -10.40 -20.33
CA LYS A 412 -8.64 -9.86 -21.63
C LYS A 412 -8.52 -8.33 -21.62
N GLU A 413 -9.48 -7.65 -20.98
CA GLU A 413 -9.48 -6.19 -20.89
C GLU A 413 -8.30 -5.69 -20.05
N THR A 414 -8.08 -6.25 -18.86
CA THR A 414 -6.97 -5.86 -17.99
C THR A 414 -5.61 -6.12 -18.66
N ARG A 415 -5.46 -7.23 -19.37
CA ARG A 415 -4.21 -7.55 -20.08
C ARG A 415 -3.86 -6.58 -21.21
N LYS A 416 -4.84 -5.96 -21.85
CA LYS A 416 -4.57 -4.89 -22.84
C LYS A 416 -3.83 -3.73 -22.19
N ASP A 417 -4.20 -3.36 -20.97
CA ASP A 417 -3.56 -2.27 -20.23
C ASP A 417 -2.14 -2.61 -19.79
N LEU A 418 -1.87 -3.87 -19.44
CA LEU A 418 -0.52 -4.32 -19.09
C LEU A 418 0.50 -4.14 -20.21
N GLY A 419 0.06 -4.26 -21.48
CA GLY A 419 0.91 -4.10 -22.66
C GLY A 419 1.10 -2.67 -23.15
N ARG A 420 0.31 -1.71 -22.66
CA ARG A 420 0.42 -0.31 -23.05
C ARG A 420 1.60 0.35 -22.36
N THR A 421 2.68 0.62 -23.10
CA THR A 421 3.87 1.33 -22.59
C THR A 421 3.74 2.86 -22.72
N GLU A 422 2.80 3.37 -23.52
CA GLU A 422 2.57 4.80 -23.71
C GLU A 422 1.38 5.27 -22.88
N CYS A 423 1.64 6.22 -21.98
CA CYS A 423 0.61 7.00 -21.31
C CYS A 423 0.16 8.13 -22.22
N LYS A 424 -1.09 8.11 -22.71
CA LYS A 424 -1.71 9.32 -23.26
C LYS A 424 -2.10 10.20 -22.07
N LEU A 425 -1.32 11.24 -21.83
CA LEU A 425 -1.63 12.33 -20.90
C LEU A 425 -2.70 13.24 -21.45
#